data_4c08dce20a24a114dec4c68269873033
#
_entry.id   4c08dce20a24a114dec4c68269873033
#
_cell.length_a   1.000
_cell.length_b   1.000
_cell.length_c   1.000
_cell.angle_alpha   90.00
_cell.angle_beta   90.00
_cell.angle_gamma   90.00
#
_symmetry.space_group_name_H-M   'P 1'
#
loop_
_entity.id
_entity.type
_entity.pdbx_description
1 polymer ?
#
loop_
_entity_poly.entity_id
_entity_poly.type
_entity_poly.pdbx_seq_one_letter_code
_entity_poly.pdbx_strand_id
1 'polypeptide(L)'
;MSILNKILIVDDSKLIHQMYRLVLMKYKGCAIMDAMNGLEALEILSKENGIDLILLDINMPVMNGVQFMEKLKKDGLYRNIPIVVISTEGKEEDTIRAMKLGAWGYIVKPFKSEVLYDLIERVVAKKPAALMETRASKF
;
A
#
# COMPACT_ATOMS: atom_id res chain seq x y z
N MET A 1 -6.37 7.25 18.28
CA MET A 1 -6.99 7.71 17.04
C MET A 1 -5.96 7.81 15.95
N SER A 2 -6.16 7.09 14.88
CA SER A 2 -5.23 7.17 13.77
C SER A 2 -5.49 8.45 12.98
N ILE A 3 -4.41 9.12 12.63
CA ILE A 3 -4.49 10.34 11.86
C ILE A 3 -3.77 10.08 10.54
N LEU A 4 -4.53 10.04 9.46
CA LEU A 4 -3.99 9.91 8.13
C LEU A 4 -4.01 11.27 7.46
N ASN A 5 -2.84 11.80 7.17
CA ASN A 5 -2.70 13.09 6.50
C ASN A 5 -2.45 12.97 5.01
N LYS A 6 -1.70 11.95 4.62
CA LYS A 6 -1.37 11.73 3.21
C LYS A 6 -1.33 10.25 2.91
N ILE A 7 -2.03 9.84 1.85
CA ILE A 7 -2.00 8.46 1.35
C ILE A 7 -1.49 8.51 -0.08
N LEU A 8 -0.51 7.66 -0.39
CA LEU A 8 -0.02 7.50 -1.74
C LEU A 8 -0.63 6.23 -2.33
N ILE A 9 -1.32 6.37 -3.45
CA ILE A 9 -1.89 5.25 -4.20
C ILE A 9 -0.99 4.97 -5.40
N VAL A 10 -0.52 3.74 -5.51
CA VAL A 10 0.34 3.31 -6.60
C VAL A 10 -0.38 2.23 -7.38
N ASP A 11 -0.89 2.57 -8.55
CA ASP A 11 -1.70 1.68 -9.39
C ASP A 11 -1.72 2.27 -10.80
N ASP A 12 -1.69 1.44 -11.83
CA ASP A 12 -1.67 1.93 -13.20
C ASP A 12 -3.06 2.21 -13.79
N SER A 13 -4.11 2.01 -13.02
CA SER A 13 -5.48 2.21 -13.46
C SER A 13 -6.07 3.50 -12.89
N LYS A 14 -6.41 4.44 -13.75
CA LYS A 14 -7.09 5.67 -13.34
C LYS A 14 -8.43 5.38 -12.68
N LEU A 15 -9.12 4.36 -13.15
CA LEU A 15 -10.41 3.97 -12.58
C LEU A 15 -10.23 3.51 -11.14
N ILE A 16 -9.19 2.75 -10.86
CA ILE A 16 -8.89 2.29 -9.51
C ILE A 16 -8.56 3.48 -8.60
N HIS A 17 -7.80 4.46 -9.09
CA HIS A 17 -7.53 5.67 -8.32
C HIS A 17 -8.83 6.40 -7.94
N GLN A 18 -9.77 6.50 -8.89
CA GLN A 18 -11.06 7.14 -8.62
C GLN A 18 -11.85 6.34 -7.56
N MET A 19 -11.83 5.03 -7.67
CA MET A 19 -12.49 4.16 -6.69
C MET A 19 -11.91 4.37 -5.29
N TYR A 20 -10.58 4.42 -5.18
CA TYR A 20 -9.94 4.65 -3.89
C TYR A 20 -10.30 6.02 -3.32
N ARG A 21 -10.38 7.05 -4.16
CA ARG A 21 -10.77 8.36 -3.67
C ARG A 21 -12.15 8.35 -3.04
N LEU A 22 -13.09 7.61 -3.63
CA LEU A 22 -14.42 7.46 -3.05
C LEU A 22 -14.38 6.71 -1.73
N VAL A 23 -13.67 5.59 -1.71
CA VAL A 23 -13.57 4.76 -0.50
C VAL A 23 -12.87 5.53 0.62
N LEU A 24 -11.82 6.27 0.29
CA LEU A 24 -11.00 6.97 1.28
C LEU A 24 -11.58 8.30 1.74
N MET A 25 -12.72 8.71 1.18
CA MET A 25 -13.43 9.91 1.66
C MET A 25 -13.79 9.82 3.14
N LYS A 26 -13.85 8.62 3.69
CA LYS A 26 -14.04 8.41 5.12
C LYS A 26 -12.98 9.14 5.94
N TYR A 27 -11.77 9.24 5.41
CA TYR A 27 -10.66 9.89 6.13
C TYR A 27 -10.59 11.36 5.73
N LYS A 28 -11.39 12.17 6.42
CA LYS A 28 -11.51 13.58 6.11
C LYS A 28 -10.21 14.33 6.35
N GLY A 29 -9.91 15.24 5.45
CA GLY A 29 -8.68 16.02 5.55
C GLY A 29 -7.44 15.29 5.05
N CYS A 30 -7.58 14.04 4.60
CA CYS A 30 -6.46 13.27 4.11
C CYS A 30 -6.19 13.61 2.63
N ALA A 31 -4.96 13.97 2.31
CA ALA A 31 -4.56 14.22 0.93
C ALA A 31 -4.27 12.88 0.24
N ILE A 32 -4.80 12.71 -0.97
CA ILE A 32 -4.57 11.52 -1.76
C ILE A 32 -3.59 11.88 -2.89
N MET A 33 -2.52 11.14 -2.99
CA MET A 33 -1.53 11.32 -4.04
C MET A 33 -1.52 10.10 -4.94
N ASP A 34 -1.35 10.31 -6.22
CA ASP A 34 -1.46 9.28 -7.23
C ASP A 34 -0.14 9.04 -7.94
N ALA A 35 0.27 7.77 -8.03
CA ALA A 35 1.37 7.34 -8.86
C ALA A 35 0.87 6.23 -9.76
N MET A 36 1.27 6.24 -11.01
CA MET A 36 0.79 5.27 -12.00
C MET A 36 1.71 4.06 -12.12
N ASN A 37 2.87 4.10 -11.48
CA ASN A 37 3.82 3.00 -11.42
C ASN A 37 4.82 3.25 -10.30
N GLY A 38 5.71 2.27 -10.08
CA GLY A 38 6.67 2.37 -8.99
C GLY A 38 7.68 3.51 -9.15
N LEU A 39 8.04 3.85 -10.38
CA LEU A 39 8.99 4.93 -10.61
C LEU A 39 8.40 6.29 -10.22
N GLU A 40 7.14 6.54 -10.62
CA GLU A 40 6.44 7.76 -10.20
C GLU A 40 6.29 7.81 -8.69
N ALA A 41 6.02 6.66 -8.07
CA ALA A 41 5.91 6.60 -6.61
C ALA A 41 7.22 7.01 -5.94
N LEU A 42 8.35 6.55 -6.46
CA LEU A 42 9.64 6.95 -5.92
C LEU A 42 9.88 8.46 -6.04
N GLU A 43 9.49 9.05 -7.16
CA GLU A 43 9.60 10.48 -7.36
C GLU A 43 8.76 11.26 -6.34
N ILE A 44 7.54 10.82 -6.12
CA ILE A 44 6.66 11.46 -5.14
C ILE A 44 7.27 11.35 -3.75
N LEU A 45 7.74 10.17 -3.37
CA LEU A 45 8.36 9.96 -2.06
C LEU A 45 9.58 10.88 -1.85
N SER A 46 10.32 11.16 -2.91
CA SER A 46 11.50 12.03 -2.80
C SER A 46 11.14 13.51 -2.62
N LYS A 47 9.93 13.89 -2.96
CA LYS A 47 9.50 15.30 -2.92
C LYS A 47 8.50 15.60 -1.80
N GLU A 48 7.75 14.61 -1.37
CA GLU A 48 6.68 14.80 -0.37
C GLU A 48 7.09 14.25 0.97
N ASN A 49 6.84 15.04 2.00
CA ASN A 49 7.04 14.59 3.38
C ASN A 49 5.71 14.20 3.99
N GLY A 50 5.76 13.29 4.96
CA GLY A 50 4.59 12.99 5.76
C GLY A 50 3.59 12.04 5.11
N ILE A 51 4.03 11.23 4.15
CA ILE A 51 3.18 10.17 3.62
C ILE A 51 3.00 9.12 4.71
N ASP A 52 1.77 8.86 5.08
CA ASP A 52 1.40 8.00 6.21
C ASP A 52 1.08 6.57 5.80
N LEU A 53 0.77 6.35 4.54
CA LEU A 53 0.32 5.05 4.07
C LEU A 53 0.52 4.95 2.56
N ILE A 54 0.96 3.80 2.09
CA ILE A 54 1.06 3.51 0.66
C ILE A 54 0.16 2.33 0.35
N LEU A 55 -0.75 2.52 -0.61
CA LEU A 55 -1.55 1.44 -1.17
C LEU A 55 -0.90 1.06 -2.50
N LEU A 56 -0.37 -0.15 -2.58
CA LEU A 56 0.52 -0.56 -3.66
C LEU A 56 -0.05 -1.73 -4.45
N ASP A 57 -0.33 -1.51 -5.73
CA ASP A 57 -0.65 -2.60 -6.64
C ASP A 57 0.65 -3.32 -7.04
N ILE A 58 0.57 -4.62 -7.19
CA ILE A 58 1.75 -5.41 -7.57
C ILE A 58 1.99 -5.35 -9.07
N ASN A 59 0.93 -5.43 -9.86
CA ASN A 59 1.05 -5.64 -11.31
C ASN A 59 0.94 -4.32 -12.07
N MET A 60 2.08 -3.70 -12.35
CA MET A 60 2.16 -2.41 -13.04
C MET A 60 3.29 -2.41 -14.06
N PRO A 61 3.18 -1.58 -15.12
CA PRO A 61 4.27 -1.43 -16.08
C PRO A 61 5.42 -0.60 -15.51
N VAL A 62 6.50 -0.52 -16.23
CA VAL A 62 7.70 0.27 -15.92
C VAL A 62 8.41 -0.25 -14.68
N MET A 63 7.80 -0.09 -13.50
CA MET A 63 8.31 -0.65 -12.25
C MET A 63 7.11 -1.22 -11.50
N ASN A 64 7.08 -2.53 -11.32
CA ASN A 64 5.98 -3.19 -10.62
C ASN A 64 6.14 -3.06 -9.11
N GLY A 65 5.13 -3.57 -8.37
CA GLY A 65 5.10 -3.41 -6.93
C GLY A 65 6.25 -4.11 -6.20
N VAL A 66 6.64 -5.29 -6.67
CA VAL A 66 7.77 -6.01 -6.04
C VAL A 66 9.08 -5.25 -6.26
N GLN A 67 9.31 -4.77 -7.48
CA GLN A 67 10.49 -3.98 -7.79
C GLN A 67 10.55 -2.70 -6.97
N PHE A 68 9.38 -2.05 -6.82
CA PHE A 68 9.27 -0.86 -5.97
C PHE A 68 9.65 -1.18 -4.52
N MET A 69 9.13 -2.29 -3.98
CA MET A 69 9.45 -2.72 -2.62
C MET A 69 10.94 -3.03 -2.46
N GLU A 70 11.53 -3.69 -3.46
CA GLU A 70 12.97 -3.98 -3.45
C GLU A 70 13.80 -2.70 -3.38
N LYS A 71 13.39 -1.71 -4.16
CA LYS A 71 14.07 -0.42 -4.18
C LYS A 71 13.98 0.30 -2.85
N LEU A 72 12.79 0.32 -2.26
CA LEU A 72 12.59 0.96 -0.95
C LEU A 72 13.42 0.27 0.13
N LYS A 73 13.45 -1.06 0.12
CA LYS A 73 14.23 -1.80 1.10
C LYS A 73 15.70 -1.50 0.98
N LYS A 74 16.20 -1.42 -0.25
CA LYS A 74 17.61 -1.11 -0.51
C LYS A 74 17.98 0.29 -0.02
N ASP A 75 17.10 1.26 -0.28
CA ASP A 75 17.34 2.64 0.14
C ASP A 75 17.22 2.81 1.67
N GLY A 76 16.33 2.06 2.30
CA GLY A 76 16.14 2.10 3.75
C GLY A 76 15.54 3.37 4.31
N LEU A 77 15.13 4.31 3.47
CA LEU A 77 14.67 5.63 3.89
C LEU A 77 13.21 5.65 4.34
N TYR A 78 12.41 4.73 3.85
CA TYR A 78 10.95 4.77 4.01
C TYR A 78 10.40 3.59 4.78
N ARG A 79 11.25 2.95 5.59
CA ARG A 79 10.88 1.73 6.31
C ARG A 79 9.74 1.90 7.30
N ASN A 80 9.52 3.12 7.75
CA ASN A 80 8.48 3.39 8.73
C ASN A 80 7.13 3.72 8.11
N ILE A 81 7.03 3.77 6.80
CA ILE A 81 5.76 4.02 6.14
C ILE A 81 5.07 2.68 5.90
N PRO A 82 3.87 2.47 6.46
CA PRO A 82 3.12 1.25 6.21
C PRO A 82 2.77 1.12 4.73
N ILE A 83 3.01 -0.07 4.17
CA ILE A 83 2.65 -0.37 2.79
C ILE A 83 1.65 -1.52 2.81
N VAL A 84 0.46 -1.27 2.27
CA VAL A 84 -0.56 -2.30 2.08
C VAL A 84 -0.55 -2.69 0.61
N VAL A 85 -0.29 -3.97 0.36
CA VAL A 85 -0.22 -4.50 -1.00
C VAL A 85 -1.62 -4.90 -1.44
N ILE A 86 -2.00 -4.46 -2.63
CA ILE A 86 -3.29 -4.81 -3.23
C ILE A 86 -2.98 -5.67 -4.44
N SER A 87 -3.34 -6.95 -4.39
CA SER A 87 -3.00 -7.90 -5.45
C SER A 87 -4.25 -8.49 -6.08
N THR A 88 -4.10 -9.06 -7.28
CA THR A 88 -5.17 -9.81 -7.90
C THR A 88 -4.99 -11.28 -7.61
N GLU A 89 -6.06 -12.05 -7.76
CA GLU A 89 -6.02 -13.49 -7.67
C GLU A 89 -4.99 -14.03 -8.65
N GLY A 90 -4.23 -15.03 -8.22
CA GLY A 90 -3.16 -15.60 -9.04
C GLY A 90 -1.80 -14.96 -8.83
N LYS A 91 -1.68 -14.00 -7.91
CA LYS A 91 -0.42 -13.30 -7.63
C LYS A 91 0.12 -13.62 -6.25
N GLU A 92 -0.12 -14.84 -5.76
CA GLU A 92 0.26 -15.23 -4.40
C GLU A 92 1.78 -15.18 -4.19
N GLU A 93 2.57 -15.61 -5.15
CA GLU A 93 4.02 -15.59 -5.01
C GLU A 93 4.55 -14.17 -4.87
N ASP A 94 4.03 -13.25 -5.69
CA ASP A 94 4.43 -11.85 -5.63
C ASP A 94 4.00 -11.22 -4.32
N THR A 95 2.81 -11.58 -3.84
CA THR A 95 2.30 -11.07 -2.57
C THR A 95 3.19 -11.52 -1.41
N ILE A 96 3.57 -12.81 -1.40
CA ILE A 96 4.47 -13.34 -0.38
C ILE A 96 5.82 -12.61 -0.42
N ARG A 97 6.34 -12.40 -1.62
CA ARG A 97 7.61 -11.70 -1.78
C ARG A 97 7.54 -10.27 -1.25
N ALA A 98 6.45 -9.56 -1.55
CA ALA A 98 6.25 -8.21 -1.05
C ALA A 98 6.17 -8.19 0.48
N MET A 99 5.49 -9.17 1.09
CA MET A 99 5.43 -9.28 2.53
C MET A 99 6.81 -9.51 3.14
N LYS A 100 7.63 -10.35 2.51
CA LYS A 100 9.00 -10.58 2.97
C LYS A 100 9.86 -9.33 2.81
N LEU A 101 9.55 -8.47 1.86
CA LEU A 101 10.27 -7.23 1.64
C LEU A 101 9.84 -6.11 2.59
N GLY A 102 8.83 -6.35 3.42
CA GLY A 102 8.46 -5.42 4.46
C GLY A 102 7.08 -4.80 4.35
N ALA A 103 6.21 -5.32 3.47
CA ALA A 103 4.83 -4.84 3.44
C ALA A 103 4.16 -5.12 4.78
N TRP A 104 3.29 -4.20 5.20
CA TRP A 104 2.63 -4.29 6.50
C TRP A 104 1.34 -5.12 6.44
N GLY A 105 0.78 -5.33 5.25
CA GLY A 105 -0.39 -6.15 5.06
C GLY A 105 -0.72 -6.27 3.58
N TYR A 106 -1.74 -7.05 3.25
CA TYR A 106 -2.17 -7.22 1.87
C TYR A 106 -3.66 -7.49 1.79
N ILE A 107 -4.23 -7.18 0.62
CA ILE A 107 -5.62 -7.48 0.29
C ILE A 107 -5.65 -8.00 -1.14
N VAL A 108 -6.53 -8.97 -1.40
CA VAL A 108 -6.72 -9.52 -2.75
C VAL A 108 -7.97 -8.91 -3.36
N LYS A 109 -7.85 -8.40 -4.58
CA LYS A 109 -8.99 -7.87 -5.34
C LYS A 109 -9.85 -9.01 -5.88
N PRO A 110 -11.16 -8.83 -6.00
CA PRO A 110 -11.94 -7.69 -5.52
C PRO A 110 -12.19 -7.76 -4.01
N PHE A 111 -12.33 -6.61 -3.37
CA PHE A 111 -12.56 -6.58 -1.94
C PHE A 111 -13.66 -5.59 -1.60
N LYS A 112 -14.28 -5.77 -0.42
CA LYS A 112 -15.26 -4.82 0.09
C LYS A 112 -14.55 -3.69 0.80
N SER A 113 -15.15 -2.50 0.78
CA SER A 113 -14.58 -1.33 1.44
C SER A 113 -14.24 -1.58 2.89
N GLU A 114 -15.09 -2.32 3.59
CA GLU A 114 -14.88 -2.62 5.01
C GLU A 114 -13.58 -3.38 5.26
N VAL A 115 -13.20 -4.26 4.33
CA VAL A 115 -11.94 -5.01 4.45
C VAL A 115 -10.76 -4.05 4.37
N LEU A 116 -10.82 -3.09 3.45
CA LEU A 116 -9.77 -2.10 3.33
C LEU A 116 -9.70 -1.20 4.57
N TYR A 117 -10.85 -0.70 5.05
CA TYR A 117 -10.89 0.14 6.25
C TYR A 117 -10.29 -0.60 7.45
N ASP A 118 -10.69 -1.86 7.65
CA ASP A 118 -10.20 -2.65 8.77
C ASP A 118 -8.69 -2.80 8.73
N LEU A 119 -8.16 -3.09 7.54
CA LEU A 119 -6.71 -3.25 7.40
C LEU A 119 -5.98 -1.93 7.61
N ILE A 120 -6.49 -0.83 7.06
CA ILE A 120 -5.87 0.48 7.24
C ILE A 120 -5.80 0.83 8.74
N GLU A 121 -6.90 0.63 9.46
CA GLU A 121 -6.92 0.93 10.89
C GLU A 121 -5.90 0.08 11.65
N ARG A 122 -5.74 -1.15 11.26
CA ARG A 122 -4.76 -2.04 11.89
C ARG A 122 -3.33 -1.60 11.61
N VAL A 123 -3.01 -1.28 10.36
CA VAL A 123 -1.63 -0.95 10.01
C VAL A 123 -1.20 0.39 10.60
N VAL A 124 -2.09 1.36 10.74
CA VAL A 124 -1.71 2.63 11.33
C VAL A 124 -1.60 2.56 12.85
N ALA A 125 -2.13 1.51 13.47
CA ALA A 125 -2.13 1.33 14.93
C ALA A 125 -1.14 0.27 15.40
N LYS A 126 -0.62 -0.59 14.52
CA LYS A 126 0.14 -1.79 14.89
C LYS A 126 1.51 -1.83 14.25
N LYS A 127 2.38 -2.65 14.82
CA LYS A 127 3.70 -2.94 14.25
C LYS A 127 3.56 -3.99 13.15
N PRO A 128 4.41 -3.94 12.12
CA PRO A 128 4.34 -4.88 10.99
C PRO A 128 4.36 -6.36 11.39
N ALA A 129 5.19 -6.72 12.34
CA ALA A 129 5.33 -8.13 12.76
C ALA A 129 3.99 -8.72 13.21
N ALA A 130 3.23 -7.97 14.01
CA ALA A 130 1.95 -8.45 14.49
C ALA A 130 0.95 -8.62 13.34
N LEU A 131 0.98 -7.73 12.35
CA LEU A 131 0.11 -7.85 11.19
C LEU A 131 0.49 -9.03 10.31
N MET A 132 1.77 -9.29 10.14
CA MET A 132 2.23 -10.40 9.33
C MET A 132 1.77 -11.73 9.91
N GLU A 133 1.86 -11.90 11.23
CA GLU A 133 1.34 -13.09 11.90
C GLU A 133 -0.15 -13.27 11.66
N THR A 134 -0.91 -12.19 11.76
CA THR A 134 -2.34 -12.22 11.52
C THR A 134 -2.65 -12.65 10.10
N ARG A 135 -1.89 -12.17 9.13
CA ARG A 135 -2.07 -12.53 7.73
C ARG A 135 -1.74 -13.99 7.48
N ALA A 136 -0.62 -14.43 8.01
CA ALA A 136 -0.19 -15.82 7.84
C ALA A 136 -1.25 -16.81 8.32
N SER A 137 -1.93 -16.50 9.40
CA SER A 137 -2.94 -17.40 9.95
C SER A 137 -4.19 -17.51 9.08
N LYS A 138 -4.36 -16.63 8.10
CA LYS A 138 -5.53 -16.66 7.23
C LYS A 138 -5.32 -17.46 5.95
N PHE A 139 -4.13 -17.87 5.71
CA PHE A 139 -3.85 -18.77 4.61
C PHE A 139 -3.90 -20.21 5.10
#